data_30146a0a93c5132f6078047fb28ede1c
#
_entry.id   30146a0a93c5132f6078047fb28ede1c
#
_cell.length_a   1.000
_cell.length_b   1.000
_cell.length_c   1.000
_cell.angle_alpha   90.00
_cell.angle_beta   90.00
_cell.angle_gamma   90.00
#
_symmetry.space_group_name_H-M   'P 1'
#
loop_
_entity.id
_entity.type
_entity.pdbx_description
1 polymer ?
#
loop_
_entity_poly.entity_id
_entity_poly.type
_entity_poly.pdbx_seq_one_letter_code
_entity_poly.pdbx_strand_id
1 'polypeptide(L)'
;MRVSTAQFTKPAECAIYHGAVTVIPRRAHRRRCERSKTAEMDISDWREKIDELDEQIVQLISKRAEAAKAIGELKRGANLPVYEPGREQNVFDHVRRVNPGTLPDSEILHIYERIIDVMRSLQRRDQ
;
A
#
# COMPACT_ATOMS: atom_id res chain seq x y z
N MET A 1 24.15 18.89 41.88
CA MET A 1 24.66 20.28 41.76
C MET A 1 24.06 20.94 40.55
N ARG A 2 23.34 21.99 40.86
CA ARG A 2 22.88 23.16 40.07
C ARG A 2 21.79 22.90 39.01
N VAL A 3 20.58 23.16 39.47
CA VAL A 3 19.41 23.71 38.77
C VAL A 3 19.73 25.08 38.18
N SER A 4 19.27 25.39 37.00
CA SER A 4 19.18 26.77 36.53
C SER A 4 17.80 27.02 35.89
N THR A 5 17.07 27.80 36.62
CA THR A 5 15.78 28.43 36.31
C THR A 5 16.05 29.73 35.55
N ALA A 6 15.31 30.02 34.51
CA ALA A 6 15.15 31.38 33.98
C ALA A 6 13.79 31.42 33.27
N GLN A 7 12.83 31.93 33.88
CA GLN A 7 12.32 33.28 34.09
C GLN A 7 11.60 33.84 32.87
N PHE A 8 10.33 33.90 33.10
CA PHE A 8 9.20 34.54 32.45
C PHE A 8 9.34 36.09 32.59
N THR A 9 9.23 36.84 31.50
CA THR A 9 8.95 38.28 31.56
C THR A 9 7.95 38.68 30.50
N LYS A 10 6.76 39.12 30.95
CA LYS A 10 5.88 40.09 30.29
C LYS A 10 6.42 41.52 30.63
N PRO A 11 6.14 42.52 29.80
CA PRO A 11 5.10 43.49 30.07
C PRO A 11 4.27 43.90 28.84
N ALA A 12 2.99 44.17 28.91
CA ALA A 12 2.25 45.38 29.31
C ALA A 12 2.65 46.64 28.46
N GLU A 13 1.82 47.26 27.73
CA GLU A 13 0.88 48.27 28.09
C GLU A 13 0.20 48.94 26.91
N CYS A 14 -1.03 49.29 27.12
CA CYS A 14 -1.92 50.13 26.38
C CYS A 14 -1.33 51.40 25.73
N ALA A 15 -1.78 51.74 24.56
CA ALA A 15 -1.96 53.13 24.14
C ALA A 15 -3.31 53.29 23.44
N ILE A 16 -4.16 54.06 24.09
CA ILE A 16 -5.47 54.50 23.62
C ILE A 16 -5.22 55.60 22.58
N TYR A 17 -5.71 55.43 21.37
CA TYR A 17 -5.90 56.55 20.43
C TYR A 17 -7.36 56.66 20.00
N HIS A 18 -7.96 57.79 20.41
CA HIS A 18 -9.23 58.29 19.91
C HIS A 18 -9.04 58.91 18.52
N GLY A 19 -9.94 58.62 17.62
CA GLY A 19 -10.16 59.49 16.50
C GLY A 19 -10.57 58.84 15.19
N ALA A 20 -11.75 59.22 14.73
CA ALA A 20 -12.27 59.13 13.38
C ALA A 20 -12.98 57.83 12.95
N VAL A 21 -14.29 57.90 13.05
CA VAL A 21 -15.24 56.99 12.41
C VAL A 21 -15.17 57.17 10.90
N THR A 22 -14.54 56.23 10.21
CA THR A 22 -14.69 56.09 8.77
C THR A 22 -15.51 54.83 8.50
N VAL A 23 -16.73 55.03 8.06
CA VAL A 23 -17.64 53.96 7.63
C VAL A 23 -17.07 53.34 6.38
N ILE A 24 -16.48 52.17 6.51
CA ILE A 24 -16.05 51.33 5.38
C ILE A 24 -17.21 50.39 5.03
N PRO A 25 -17.66 50.34 3.76
CA PRO A 25 -18.77 49.50 3.36
C PRO A 25 -18.43 48.04 3.57
N ARG A 26 -19.32 47.31 4.22
CA ARG A 26 -19.30 45.86 4.38
C ARG A 26 -19.30 45.20 3.01
N ARG A 27 -18.12 45.00 2.40
CA ARG A 27 -17.99 43.97 1.40
C ARG A 27 -18.08 42.63 2.13
N ALA A 28 -19.21 41.99 1.93
CA ALA A 28 -19.40 40.58 2.27
C ALA A 28 -18.34 39.76 1.54
N HIS A 29 -17.22 39.57 2.20
CA HIS A 29 -16.37 38.45 1.86
C HIS A 29 -17.17 37.19 2.20
N ARG A 30 -17.88 36.68 1.19
CA ARG A 30 -18.22 35.27 1.17
C ARG A 30 -16.88 34.54 1.31
N ARG A 31 -16.47 34.25 2.52
CA ARG A 31 -15.52 33.19 2.79
C ARG A 31 -16.20 31.96 2.23
N ARG A 32 -15.86 31.65 0.98
CA ARG A 32 -16.05 30.32 0.42
C ARG A 32 -15.37 29.43 1.42
N CYS A 33 -16.19 28.75 2.22
CA CYS A 33 -15.73 27.67 3.05
C CYS A 33 -15.05 26.71 2.08
N GLU A 34 -13.72 26.77 2.00
CA GLU A 34 -12.94 25.71 1.42
C GLU A 34 -13.22 24.50 2.30
N ARG A 35 -14.29 23.79 1.92
CA ARG A 35 -14.54 22.46 2.40
C ARG A 35 -13.26 21.72 2.06
N SER A 36 -12.45 21.46 3.09
CA SER A 36 -11.32 20.56 3.01
C SER A 36 -11.79 19.35 2.23
N LYS A 37 -11.29 19.23 1.01
CA LYS A 37 -11.39 17.99 0.25
C LYS A 37 -10.52 16.97 0.96
N THR A 38 -11.01 16.39 2.04
CA THR A 38 -10.84 14.96 2.21
C THR A 38 -11.61 14.39 1.02
N ALA A 39 -10.90 14.16 -0.07
CA ALA A 39 -11.48 13.60 -1.26
C ALA A 39 -12.06 12.25 -0.84
N GLU A 40 -13.38 12.19 -0.64
CA GLU A 40 -14.06 10.90 -0.68
C GLU A 40 -13.76 10.36 -2.06
N MET A 41 -12.90 9.34 -2.11
CA MET A 41 -12.58 8.63 -3.34
C MET A 41 -13.89 8.10 -3.90
N ASP A 42 -14.18 8.45 -5.13
CA ASP A 42 -15.37 7.96 -5.81
C ASP A 42 -15.12 6.54 -6.38
N ILE A 43 -16.13 5.98 -7.03
CA ILE A 43 -16.02 4.63 -7.62
C ILE A 43 -14.96 4.59 -8.72
N SER A 44 -14.77 5.67 -9.47
CA SER A 44 -13.76 5.76 -10.52
C SER A 44 -12.36 5.73 -9.93
N ASP A 45 -12.11 6.51 -8.87
CA ASP A 45 -10.82 6.53 -8.18
C ASP A 45 -10.43 5.15 -7.64
N TRP A 46 -11.41 4.41 -7.09
CA TRP A 46 -11.17 3.05 -6.61
C TRP A 46 -10.89 2.07 -7.74
N ARG A 47 -11.52 2.23 -8.90
CA ARG A 47 -11.22 1.39 -10.08
C ARG A 47 -9.83 1.65 -10.62
N GLU A 48 -9.43 2.91 -10.76
CA GLU A 48 -8.06 3.28 -11.13
C GLU A 48 -7.04 2.66 -10.16
N LYS A 49 -7.34 2.70 -8.87
CA LYS A 49 -6.47 2.06 -7.87
C LYS A 49 -6.39 0.55 -7.98
N ILE A 50 -7.49 -0.10 -8.36
CA ILE A 50 -7.50 -1.55 -8.64
C ILE A 50 -6.66 -1.84 -9.87
N ASP A 51 -6.79 -1.07 -10.94
CA ASP A 51 -6.03 -1.25 -12.18
C ASP A 51 -4.51 -1.13 -11.91
N GLU A 52 -4.07 -0.14 -11.10
CA GLU A 52 -2.67 -0.01 -10.67
C GLU A 52 -2.17 -1.25 -9.89
N LEU A 53 -3.02 -1.81 -9.03
CA LEU A 53 -2.68 -3.01 -8.27
C LEU A 53 -2.62 -4.25 -9.17
N ASP A 54 -3.51 -4.35 -10.15
CA ASP A 54 -3.52 -5.46 -11.11
C ASP A 54 -2.25 -5.45 -11.97
N GLU A 55 -1.77 -4.29 -12.40
CA GLU A 55 -0.47 -4.18 -13.08
C GLU A 55 0.68 -4.71 -12.21
N GLN A 56 0.70 -4.37 -10.93
CA GLN A 56 1.72 -4.87 -10.00
C GLN A 56 1.62 -6.38 -9.80
N ILE A 57 0.41 -6.92 -9.68
CA ILE A 57 0.16 -8.37 -9.56
C ILE A 57 0.69 -9.11 -10.79
N VAL A 58 0.38 -8.63 -12.00
CA VAL A 58 0.86 -9.22 -13.26
C VAL A 58 2.39 -9.22 -13.32
N GLN A 59 3.04 -8.10 -12.95
CA GLN A 59 4.49 -8.00 -12.91
C GLN A 59 5.12 -8.98 -11.91
N LEU A 60 4.54 -9.12 -10.72
CA LEU A 60 5.02 -10.03 -9.68
C LEU A 60 4.83 -11.50 -10.08
N ILE A 61 3.70 -11.84 -10.71
CA ILE A 61 3.45 -13.18 -11.24
C ILE A 61 4.46 -13.51 -12.36
N SER A 62 4.76 -12.56 -13.24
CA SER A 62 5.76 -12.72 -14.31
C SER A 62 7.17 -12.98 -13.75
N LYS A 63 7.61 -12.19 -12.78
CA LYS A 63 8.89 -12.41 -12.08
C LYS A 63 8.96 -13.77 -11.39
N ARG A 64 7.84 -14.20 -10.79
CA ARG A 64 7.75 -15.53 -10.19
C ARG A 64 7.83 -16.64 -11.24
N ALA A 65 7.26 -16.44 -12.42
CA ALA A 65 7.36 -17.38 -13.53
C ALA A 65 8.80 -17.53 -14.04
N GLU A 66 9.54 -16.43 -14.17
CA GLU A 66 10.96 -16.44 -14.53
C GLU A 66 11.78 -17.24 -13.51
N ALA A 67 11.58 -17.02 -12.21
CA ALA A 67 12.23 -17.78 -11.16
C ALA A 67 11.85 -19.27 -11.21
N ALA A 68 10.58 -19.59 -11.50
CA ALA A 68 10.13 -20.97 -11.64
C ALA A 68 10.76 -21.66 -12.85
N LYS A 69 10.93 -20.97 -13.99
CA LYS A 69 11.66 -21.49 -15.16
C LYS A 69 13.12 -21.80 -14.81
N ALA A 70 13.84 -20.87 -14.19
CA ALA A 70 15.21 -21.07 -13.78
C ALA A 70 15.38 -22.30 -12.85
N ILE A 71 14.47 -22.48 -11.89
CA ILE A 71 14.44 -23.68 -11.04
C ILE A 71 14.18 -24.94 -11.88
N GLY A 72 13.28 -24.88 -12.86
CA GLY A 72 13.00 -25.99 -13.78
C GLY A 72 14.24 -26.42 -14.56
N GLU A 73 15.04 -25.47 -15.05
CA GLU A 73 16.30 -25.73 -15.74
C GLU A 73 17.33 -26.39 -14.83
N LEU A 74 17.49 -25.90 -13.62
CA LEU A 74 18.39 -26.50 -12.62
C LEU A 74 17.98 -27.93 -12.24
N LYS A 75 16.68 -28.19 -12.07
CA LYS A 75 16.16 -29.52 -11.77
C LYS A 75 16.40 -30.51 -12.91
N ARG A 76 16.23 -30.08 -14.16
CA ARG A 76 16.54 -30.88 -15.34
C ARG A 76 18.02 -31.27 -15.37
N GLY A 77 18.90 -30.29 -15.15
CA GLY A 77 20.34 -30.54 -15.10
C GLY A 77 20.76 -31.52 -14.00
N ALA A 78 20.02 -31.57 -12.90
CA ALA A 78 20.26 -32.48 -11.77
C ALA A 78 19.37 -33.74 -11.78
N ASN A 79 18.54 -33.93 -12.82
CA ASN A 79 17.58 -35.03 -12.93
C ASN A 79 16.62 -35.16 -11.73
N LEU A 80 16.17 -34.01 -11.20
CA LEU A 80 15.27 -33.92 -10.06
C LEU A 80 13.79 -33.76 -10.51
N PRO A 81 12.83 -34.27 -9.73
CA PRO A 81 11.41 -34.15 -10.06
C PRO A 81 10.92 -32.69 -10.00
N VAL A 82 10.05 -32.32 -10.93
CA VAL A 82 9.40 -30.99 -10.93
C VAL A 82 8.44 -30.85 -9.75
N TYR A 83 7.72 -31.91 -9.41
CA TYR A 83 6.76 -31.93 -8.32
C TYR A 83 7.42 -32.23 -6.97
N GLU A 84 7.26 -31.31 -6.03
CA GLU A 84 7.73 -31.41 -4.66
C GLU A 84 6.62 -31.04 -3.67
N PRO A 85 5.86 -32.01 -3.13
CA PRO A 85 4.73 -31.70 -2.24
C PRO A 85 5.15 -30.95 -0.97
N GLY A 86 6.30 -31.24 -0.41
CA GLY A 86 6.83 -30.53 0.76
C GLY A 86 7.11 -29.05 0.47
N ARG A 87 7.58 -28.71 -0.73
CA ARG A 87 7.77 -27.32 -1.14
C ARG A 87 6.45 -26.58 -1.32
N GLU A 88 5.45 -27.24 -1.90
CA GLU A 88 4.11 -26.64 -2.08
C GLU A 88 3.47 -26.34 -0.72
N GLN A 89 3.56 -27.28 0.23
CA GLN A 89 3.07 -27.04 1.59
C GLN A 89 3.76 -25.84 2.25
N ASN A 90 5.08 -25.72 2.13
CA ASN A 90 5.83 -24.58 2.65
C ASN A 90 5.37 -23.25 2.03
N VAL A 91 4.97 -23.23 0.75
CA VAL A 91 4.42 -22.04 0.10
C VAL A 91 3.06 -21.69 0.70
N PHE A 92 2.17 -22.66 0.89
CA PHE A 92 0.87 -22.43 1.50
C PHE A 92 0.99 -21.91 2.94
N ASP A 93 1.87 -22.48 3.75
CA ASP A 93 2.10 -22.02 5.12
C ASP A 93 2.71 -20.62 5.16
N HIS A 94 3.58 -20.30 4.21
CA HIS A 94 4.10 -18.95 4.06
C HIS A 94 2.99 -17.95 3.70
N VAL A 95 2.14 -18.29 2.73
CA VAL A 95 1.03 -17.43 2.28
C VAL A 95 0.04 -17.15 3.41
N ARG A 96 -0.34 -18.16 4.19
CA ARG A 96 -1.19 -17.96 5.38
C ARG A 96 -0.55 -16.99 6.37
N ARG A 97 0.74 -17.12 6.61
CA ARG A 97 1.46 -16.29 7.59
C ARG A 97 1.55 -14.82 7.18
N VAL A 98 1.67 -14.55 5.88
CA VAL A 98 1.81 -13.18 5.36
C VAL A 98 0.48 -12.55 4.95
N ASN A 99 -0.62 -13.30 4.99
CA ASN A 99 -1.94 -12.77 4.69
C ASN A 99 -2.35 -11.73 5.74
N PRO A 100 -2.64 -10.47 5.34
CA PRO A 100 -3.05 -9.42 6.27
C PRO A 100 -4.50 -9.56 6.77
N GLY A 101 -5.25 -10.59 6.29
CA GLY A 101 -6.60 -10.91 6.74
C GLY A 101 -7.75 -10.20 6.00
N THR A 102 -7.48 -9.41 4.97
CA THR A 102 -8.54 -8.81 4.14
C THR A 102 -9.29 -9.88 3.35
N LEU A 103 -8.56 -10.88 2.84
CA LEU A 103 -9.13 -12.09 2.24
C LEU A 103 -9.09 -13.24 3.25
N PRO A 104 -10.11 -14.11 3.31
CA PRO A 104 -10.04 -15.36 4.05
C PRO A 104 -8.86 -16.22 3.58
N ASP A 105 -8.23 -16.96 4.49
CA ASP A 105 -7.10 -17.84 4.15
C ASP A 105 -7.45 -18.88 3.09
N SER A 106 -8.69 -19.40 3.09
CA SER A 106 -9.17 -20.32 2.05
C SER A 106 -9.08 -19.71 0.65
N GLU A 107 -9.53 -18.48 0.51
CA GLU A 107 -9.58 -17.82 -0.80
C GLU A 107 -8.18 -17.48 -1.34
N ILE A 108 -7.30 -16.96 -0.48
CA ILE A 108 -5.92 -16.69 -0.91
C ILE A 108 -5.18 -17.99 -1.27
N LEU A 109 -5.45 -19.09 -0.57
CA LEU A 109 -4.86 -20.39 -0.90
C LEU A 109 -5.34 -20.93 -2.25
N HIS A 110 -6.64 -20.83 -2.59
CA HIS A 110 -7.15 -21.21 -3.92
C HIS A 110 -6.47 -20.43 -5.04
N ILE A 111 -6.21 -19.13 -4.84
CA ILE A 111 -5.45 -18.34 -5.81
C ILE A 111 -4.03 -18.89 -5.96
N TYR A 112 -3.37 -19.21 -4.84
CA TYR A 112 -2.00 -19.72 -4.86
C TYR A 112 -1.88 -21.14 -5.43
N GLU A 113 -2.86 -22.00 -5.22
CA GLU A 113 -2.97 -23.30 -5.90
C GLU A 113 -2.91 -23.14 -7.42
N ARG A 114 -3.73 -22.19 -7.95
CA ARG A 114 -3.73 -21.92 -9.39
C ARG A 114 -2.38 -21.35 -9.88
N ILE A 115 -1.78 -20.45 -9.12
CA ILE A 115 -0.46 -19.90 -9.45
C ILE A 115 0.59 -21.03 -9.49
N ILE A 116 0.60 -21.93 -8.51
CA ILE A 116 1.53 -23.06 -8.45
C ILE A 116 1.33 -24.00 -9.64
N ASP A 117 0.10 -24.32 -9.99
CA ASP A 117 -0.22 -25.18 -11.14
C ASP A 117 0.28 -24.59 -12.47
N VAL A 118 0.08 -23.29 -12.68
CA VAL A 118 0.59 -22.59 -13.86
C VAL A 118 2.13 -22.64 -13.90
N MET A 119 2.81 -22.38 -12.77
CA MET A 119 4.28 -22.43 -12.69
C MET A 119 4.83 -23.84 -12.94
N ARG A 120 4.16 -24.86 -12.41
CA ARG A 120 4.49 -26.28 -12.67
C ARG A 120 4.32 -26.63 -14.15
N SER A 121 3.27 -26.10 -14.78
CA SER A 121 3.02 -26.30 -16.21
C SER A 121 4.09 -25.63 -17.08
N LEU A 122 4.58 -24.45 -16.69
CA LEU A 122 5.69 -23.78 -17.37
C LEU A 122 6.98 -24.61 -17.29
N GLN A 123 7.32 -25.15 -16.11
CA GLN A 123 8.49 -26.00 -15.93
C GLN A 123 8.47 -27.29 -16.79
N ARG A 124 7.26 -27.80 -17.12
CA ARG A 124 7.07 -28.97 -17.99
C ARG A 124 7.12 -28.65 -19.48
N ARG A 125 6.66 -27.46 -19.91
CA ARG A 125 6.58 -27.07 -21.33
C ARG A 125 7.95 -26.91 -21.98
N ASP A 126 8.93 -26.58 -21.19
CA ASP A 126 10.31 -26.43 -21.64
C ASP A 126 11.06 -27.79 -21.64
N GLN A 127 10.33 -28.92 -21.48
CA GLN A 127 10.80 -30.29 -21.68
C GLN A 127 10.55 -30.71 -23.12
#